data_7c978a88bf9a65416c5056846ec9e2bd
#
_entry.id   7c978a88bf9a65416c5056846ec9e2bd
#
_cell.length_a   1.000
_cell.length_b   1.000
_cell.length_c   1.000
_cell.angle_alpha   90.00
_cell.angle_beta   90.00
_cell.angle_gamma   90.00
#
_symmetry.space_group_name_H-M   'P 1'
#
loop_
_entity.id
_entity.type
_entity.pdbx_description
1 polymer ?
#
loop_
_entity_poly.entity_id
_entity_poly.type
_entity_poly.pdbx_seq_one_letter_code
_entity_poly.pdbx_strand_id
1 'polypeptide(L)'
;ELNENDTNKFNVVTYSFVTTGVDNGYSSYETPHGAFLVAFTRPYMLFTGHAKEGDTRKSAGKEGLVIAGEASYAVRFSGGAYMHGIPASFGASRSTKAYTASKIGTYKESHKCVRHYDDQIEYIVNWINADSKKMEKDNTIPEEPVVVVVL
;
A
#
# COMPACT_ATOMS: atom_id res chain seq x y z
N GLU A 1 -4.63 -18.76 3.15
CA GLU A 1 -5.00 -19.48 4.38
C GLU A 1 -4.65 -20.96 4.22
N LEU A 2 -4.04 -21.59 5.23
CA LEU A 2 -3.74 -23.03 5.19
C LEU A 2 -5.03 -23.83 5.11
N ASN A 3 -5.03 -24.90 4.32
CA ASN A 3 -6.15 -25.83 4.29
C ASN A 3 -6.10 -26.73 5.53
N GLU A 4 -7.13 -26.68 6.35
CA GLU A 4 -7.20 -27.48 7.60
C GLU A 4 -7.16 -28.99 7.38
N ASN A 5 -7.61 -29.45 6.22
CA ASN A 5 -7.64 -30.88 5.86
C ASN A 5 -6.38 -31.36 5.11
N ASP A 6 -5.56 -30.45 4.61
CA ASP A 6 -4.32 -30.77 3.89
C ASP A 6 -3.32 -29.62 4.02
N THR A 7 -2.40 -29.74 4.96
CA THR A 7 -1.39 -28.71 5.28
C THR A 7 -0.40 -28.42 4.14
N ASN A 8 -0.44 -29.20 3.06
CA ASN A 8 0.35 -28.92 1.84
C ASN A 8 -0.41 -28.04 0.84
N LYS A 9 -1.63 -27.62 1.15
CA LYS A 9 -2.47 -26.80 0.29
C LYS A 9 -2.88 -25.51 0.97
N PHE A 10 -3.15 -24.51 0.15
CA PHE A 10 -3.69 -23.23 0.58
C PHE A 10 -5.07 -23.02 -0.04
N ASN A 11 -6.00 -22.50 0.75
CA ASN A 11 -7.26 -22.01 0.24
C ASN A 11 -7.06 -20.62 -0.34
N VAL A 12 -7.52 -20.38 -1.55
CA VAL A 12 -7.60 -19.02 -2.12
C VAL A 12 -8.78 -18.31 -1.49
N VAL A 13 -8.51 -17.27 -0.71
CA VAL A 13 -9.53 -16.45 -0.04
C VAL A 13 -10.05 -15.36 -0.97
N THR A 14 -9.15 -14.71 -1.70
CA THR A 14 -9.47 -13.66 -2.68
C THR A 14 -8.37 -13.51 -3.71
N TYR A 15 -8.68 -12.86 -4.83
CA TYR A 15 -7.69 -12.46 -5.85
C TYR A 15 -8.11 -11.16 -6.51
N SER A 16 -7.15 -10.39 -6.98
CA SER A 16 -7.41 -9.17 -7.76
C SER A 16 -6.23 -8.80 -8.64
N PHE A 17 -6.48 -7.91 -9.61
CA PHE A 17 -5.40 -7.25 -10.33
C PHE A 17 -4.73 -6.21 -9.44
N VAL A 18 -3.42 -6.01 -9.66
CA VAL A 18 -2.60 -5.05 -8.94
C VAL A 18 -1.67 -4.32 -9.90
N THR A 19 -1.14 -3.18 -9.46
CA THR A 19 -0.05 -2.48 -10.15
C THR A 19 1.16 -2.43 -9.23
N THR A 20 2.29 -2.94 -9.69
CA THR A 20 3.54 -3.01 -8.94
C THR A 20 4.48 -1.85 -9.27
N GLY A 21 5.61 -1.77 -8.56
CA GLY A 21 6.64 -0.76 -8.76
C GLY A 21 7.42 -0.97 -10.06
N VAL A 22 7.90 0.14 -10.63
CA VAL A 22 8.80 0.17 -11.77
C VAL A 22 10.08 0.90 -11.39
N ASP A 23 11.23 0.36 -11.77
CA ASP A 23 12.49 1.08 -11.65
C ASP A 23 12.62 2.07 -12.82
N ASN A 24 12.77 3.35 -12.49
CA ASN A 24 13.01 4.42 -13.46
C ASN A 24 14.44 5.00 -13.37
N GLY A 25 15.31 4.39 -12.56
CA GLY A 25 16.67 4.80 -12.34
C GLY A 25 16.86 6.06 -11.47
N TYR A 26 15.79 6.68 -10.97
CA TYR A 26 15.84 7.93 -10.20
C TYR A 26 15.17 7.83 -8.84
N SER A 27 13.86 7.71 -8.81
CA SER A 27 13.03 7.80 -7.60
C SER A 27 12.03 6.67 -7.43
N SER A 28 11.84 5.86 -8.45
CA SER A 28 11.01 4.67 -8.43
C SER A 28 11.86 3.41 -8.44
N TYR A 29 11.40 2.41 -7.75
CA TYR A 29 12.05 1.11 -7.63
C TYR A 29 11.05 0.01 -7.92
N GLU A 30 11.52 -1.14 -8.37
CA GLU A 30 10.68 -2.32 -8.46
C GLU A 30 10.17 -2.74 -7.07
N THR A 31 8.99 -3.34 -7.07
CA THR A 31 8.49 -4.02 -5.87
C THR A 31 9.47 -5.16 -5.52
N PRO A 32 9.99 -5.23 -4.29
CA PRO A 32 11.01 -6.23 -3.96
C PRO A 32 10.45 -7.64 -4.06
N HIS A 33 11.18 -8.52 -4.72
CA HIS A 33 10.86 -9.95 -4.81
C HIS A 33 11.26 -10.67 -3.52
N GLY A 34 10.51 -11.66 -3.12
CA GLY A 34 10.79 -12.48 -1.93
C GLY A 34 9.58 -12.68 -1.03
N ALA A 35 9.83 -13.25 0.14
CA ALA A 35 8.84 -13.46 1.20
C ALA A 35 9.10 -12.49 2.35
N PHE A 36 8.07 -11.77 2.77
CA PHE A 36 8.15 -10.69 3.75
C PHE A 36 7.05 -10.86 4.79
N LEU A 37 7.37 -10.66 6.06
CA LEU A 37 6.36 -10.55 7.11
C LEU A 37 5.67 -9.18 7.04
N VAL A 38 4.36 -9.18 7.21
CA VAL A 38 3.60 -7.95 7.42
C VAL A 38 4.02 -7.34 8.75
N ALA A 39 4.52 -6.09 8.69
CA ALA A 39 4.94 -5.37 9.88
C ALA A 39 3.75 -4.71 10.61
N PHE A 40 2.83 -4.12 9.85
CA PHE A 40 1.60 -3.52 10.36
C PHE A 40 0.64 -3.18 9.22
N THR A 41 -0.60 -2.87 9.59
CA THR A 41 -1.62 -2.28 8.71
C THR A 41 -1.99 -0.88 9.18
N ARG A 42 -2.60 -0.08 8.30
CA ARG A 42 -3.14 1.26 8.59
C ARG A 42 -4.45 1.49 7.84
N PRO A 43 -5.35 2.35 8.36
CA PRO A 43 -6.56 2.73 7.65
C PRO A 43 -6.30 3.66 6.45
N TYR A 44 -5.14 4.32 6.40
CA TYR A 44 -4.75 5.21 5.30
C TYR A 44 -3.23 5.28 5.14
N MET A 45 -2.78 5.77 3.99
CA MET A 45 -1.39 6.09 3.70
C MET A 45 -1.31 7.54 3.19
N LEU A 46 -0.40 8.34 3.77
CA LEU A 46 -0.10 9.68 3.29
C LEU A 46 1.20 9.67 2.48
N PHE A 47 1.15 10.35 1.35
CA PHE A 47 2.34 10.58 0.52
C PHE A 47 2.89 11.97 0.79
N THR A 48 4.21 12.09 0.85
CA THR A 48 4.89 13.36 1.01
C THR A 48 5.49 13.83 -0.30
N GLY A 49 5.59 15.13 -0.46
CA GLY A 49 6.26 15.78 -1.57
C GLY A 49 6.97 17.02 -1.10
N HIS A 50 7.86 17.57 -1.94
CA HIS A 50 8.51 18.84 -1.64
C HIS A 50 7.52 20.01 -1.78
N ALA A 51 7.57 20.93 -0.83
CA ALA A 51 6.85 22.19 -0.89
C ALA A 51 7.41 23.07 -2.03
N LYS A 52 6.51 23.78 -2.71
CA LYS A 52 6.86 24.79 -3.71
C LYS A 52 6.53 26.17 -3.14
N GLU A 53 7.09 27.20 -3.73
CA GLU A 53 6.71 28.58 -3.38
C GLU A 53 5.20 28.78 -3.57
N GLY A 54 4.54 29.35 -2.56
CA GLY A 54 3.08 29.53 -2.54
C GLY A 54 2.26 28.26 -2.30
N ASP A 55 2.89 27.15 -1.85
CA ASP A 55 2.21 25.89 -1.60
C ASP A 55 1.22 25.98 -0.43
N THR A 56 -0.03 25.67 -0.69
CA THR A 56 -1.11 25.69 0.32
C THR A 56 -1.39 24.30 0.92
N ARG A 57 -0.65 23.27 0.51
CA ARG A 57 -0.83 21.91 1.05
C ARG A 57 -0.36 21.86 2.51
N LYS A 58 -0.97 20.95 3.27
CA LYS A 58 -0.65 20.75 4.69
C LYS A 58 0.80 20.26 4.85
N SER A 59 1.53 20.85 5.80
CA SER A 59 2.87 20.37 6.17
C SER A 59 2.85 18.89 6.57
N ALA A 60 3.86 18.16 6.15
CA ALA A 60 4.08 16.77 6.54
C ALA A 60 4.86 16.62 7.86
N GLY A 61 5.02 17.72 8.64
CA GLY A 61 5.75 17.72 9.91
C GLY A 61 7.27 17.75 9.78
N LYS A 62 7.78 17.90 8.56
CA LYS A 62 9.21 18.13 8.28
C LYS A 62 9.35 19.34 7.40
N GLU A 63 10.41 20.15 7.63
CA GLU A 63 10.71 21.32 6.84
C GLU A 63 10.80 20.99 5.33
N GLY A 64 10.19 21.82 4.52
CA GLY A 64 10.15 21.68 3.06
C GLY A 64 9.30 20.50 2.55
N LEU A 65 8.61 19.76 3.42
CA LEU A 65 7.73 18.67 3.01
C LEU A 65 6.26 18.96 3.30
N VAL A 66 5.42 18.60 2.35
CA VAL A 66 3.96 18.71 2.42
C VAL A 66 3.29 17.37 2.15
N ILE A 67 2.05 17.23 2.60
CA ILE A 67 1.23 16.06 2.24
C ILE A 67 0.80 16.23 0.78
N ALA A 68 1.34 15.38 -0.08
CA ALA A 68 1.14 15.44 -1.52
C ALA A 68 -0.03 14.59 -2.02
N GLY A 69 -0.52 13.69 -1.20
CA GLY A 69 -1.62 12.81 -1.55
C GLY A 69 -1.90 11.78 -0.48
N GLU A 70 -2.89 10.96 -0.74
CA GLU A 70 -3.29 9.87 0.15
C GLU A 70 -3.77 8.64 -0.63
N ALA A 71 -3.82 7.49 0.04
CA ALA A 71 -4.50 6.28 -0.41
C ALA A 71 -5.22 5.64 0.77
N SER A 72 -6.31 4.92 0.47
CA SER A 72 -7.04 4.12 1.44
C SER A 72 -6.18 2.94 1.86
N TYR A 73 -6.17 2.62 3.13
CA TYR A 73 -5.49 1.50 3.74
C TYR A 73 -4.02 1.34 3.35
N ALA A 74 -3.25 0.70 4.18
CA ALA A 74 -1.89 0.31 3.85
C ALA A 74 -1.47 -0.93 4.64
N VAL A 75 -0.73 -1.82 4.00
CA VAL A 75 -0.07 -2.98 4.61
C VAL A 75 1.42 -2.85 4.35
N ARG A 76 2.21 -2.68 5.41
CA ARG A 76 3.66 -2.62 5.29
C ARG A 76 4.26 -4.02 5.32
N PHE A 77 5.00 -4.40 4.29
CA PHE A 77 5.65 -5.71 4.21
C PHE A 77 7.17 -5.64 3.98
N SER A 78 7.69 -4.52 3.50
CA SER A 78 9.13 -4.34 3.32
C SER A 78 9.52 -2.89 3.56
N GLY A 79 10.80 -2.58 3.73
CA GLY A 79 11.31 -1.24 3.97
C GLY A 79 10.88 -0.23 2.91
N GLY A 80 9.80 0.51 3.14
CA GLY A 80 9.23 1.48 2.21
C GLY A 80 8.33 0.89 1.12
N ALA A 81 8.09 -0.43 1.09
CA ALA A 81 7.11 -1.06 0.21
C ALA A 81 5.82 -1.37 0.98
N TYR A 82 4.70 -1.00 0.39
CA TYR A 82 3.36 -1.18 0.94
C TYR A 82 2.42 -1.74 -0.11
N MET A 83 1.44 -2.52 0.31
CA MET A 83 0.18 -2.66 -0.42
C MET A 83 -0.74 -1.54 0.04
N HIS A 84 -1.43 -0.86 -0.86
CA HIS A 84 -2.36 0.22 -0.52
C HIS A 84 -3.42 0.40 -1.61
N GLY A 85 -4.48 1.15 -1.32
CA GLY A 85 -5.55 1.48 -2.24
C GLY A 85 -5.11 2.45 -3.34
N ILE A 86 -6.08 2.93 -4.09
CA ILE A 86 -5.86 3.84 -5.22
C ILE A 86 -5.35 5.19 -4.71
N PRO A 87 -4.12 5.62 -5.07
CA PRO A 87 -3.61 6.90 -4.65
C PRO A 87 -4.34 8.06 -5.34
N ALA A 88 -4.54 9.14 -4.59
CA ALA A 88 -4.99 10.43 -5.08
C ALA A 88 -3.99 11.50 -4.67
N SER A 89 -3.48 12.27 -5.63
CA SER A 89 -2.57 13.38 -5.37
C SER A 89 -3.33 14.66 -5.04
N PHE A 90 -2.75 15.50 -4.18
CA PHE A 90 -3.26 16.83 -3.86
C PHE A 90 -2.52 17.90 -4.66
N GLY A 91 -3.22 18.99 -5.00
CA GLY A 91 -2.67 20.13 -5.74
C GLY A 91 -3.15 20.21 -7.19
N ALA A 92 -2.62 21.21 -7.92
CA ALA A 92 -3.10 21.57 -9.25
C ALA A 92 -2.86 20.49 -10.34
N SER A 93 -1.78 19.72 -10.21
CA SER A 93 -1.39 18.68 -11.19
C SER A 93 -1.69 17.27 -10.65
N ARG A 94 -2.83 17.10 -10.03
CA ARG A 94 -3.20 15.84 -9.39
C ARG A 94 -3.68 14.77 -10.37
N SER A 95 -3.24 13.56 -10.19
CA SER A 95 -3.89 12.39 -10.76
C SER A 95 -5.20 12.13 -10.00
N THR A 96 -6.28 11.93 -10.72
CA THR A 96 -7.55 11.53 -10.13
C THR A 96 -7.52 10.05 -9.76
N LYS A 97 -8.32 9.65 -8.76
CA LYS A 97 -8.50 8.22 -8.44
C LYS A 97 -8.94 7.41 -9.67
N ALA A 98 -9.83 7.96 -10.48
CA ALA A 98 -10.32 7.30 -11.70
C ALA A 98 -9.18 7.00 -12.69
N TYR A 99 -8.28 7.96 -12.94
CA TYR A 99 -7.12 7.76 -13.78
C TYR A 99 -6.22 6.65 -13.24
N THR A 100 -5.89 6.71 -11.95
CA THR A 100 -5.02 5.70 -11.31
C THR A 100 -5.69 4.32 -11.30
N ALA A 101 -6.99 4.25 -11.04
CA ALA A 101 -7.75 3.01 -11.06
C ALA A 101 -7.71 2.34 -12.45
N SER A 102 -7.80 3.12 -13.54
CA SER A 102 -7.74 2.59 -14.91
C SER A 102 -6.39 1.93 -15.26
N LYS A 103 -5.36 2.14 -14.44
CA LYS A 103 -4.02 1.56 -14.62
C LYS A 103 -3.81 0.25 -13.87
N ILE A 104 -4.67 -0.08 -12.90
CA ILE A 104 -4.52 -1.32 -12.13
C ILE A 104 -4.66 -2.53 -13.05
N GLY A 105 -3.69 -3.45 -12.96
CA GLY A 105 -3.63 -4.65 -13.78
C GLY A 105 -3.10 -4.45 -15.21
N THR A 106 -2.69 -3.23 -15.60
CA THR A 106 -2.21 -2.97 -16.96
C THR A 106 -0.69 -3.12 -17.07
N TYR A 107 0.07 -2.37 -16.29
CA TYR A 107 1.54 -2.39 -16.30
C TYR A 107 2.12 -1.82 -14.99
N LYS A 108 3.42 -2.00 -14.78
CA LYS A 108 4.14 -1.45 -13.63
C LYS A 108 4.15 0.09 -13.69
N GLU A 109 3.69 0.77 -12.64
CA GLU A 109 3.62 2.24 -12.61
C GLU A 109 3.83 2.83 -11.19
N SER A 110 4.02 2.01 -10.18
CA SER A 110 4.16 2.47 -8.81
C SER A 110 5.62 2.79 -8.44
N HIS A 111 5.83 3.46 -7.31
CA HIS A 111 7.15 3.75 -6.72
C HIS A 111 7.55 2.69 -5.69
N LYS A 112 7.53 1.39 -6.04
CA LYS A 112 7.82 0.25 -5.18
C LYS A 112 6.60 -0.40 -4.50
N CYS A 113 5.52 0.34 -4.30
CA CYS A 113 4.30 -0.16 -3.66
C CYS A 113 3.48 -1.04 -4.62
N VAL A 114 2.60 -1.84 -4.04
CA VAL A 114 1.58 -2.61 -4.76
C VAL A 114 0.25 -1.89 -4.61
N ARG A 115 -0.31 -1.41 -5.72
CA ARG A 115 -1.60 -0.71 -5.74
C ARG A 115 -2.73 -1.69 -5.98
N HIS A 116 -3.75 -1.62 -5.15
CA HIS A 116 -4.99 -2.39 -5.23
C HIS A 116 -6.18 -1.47 -5.48
N TYR A 117 -7.32 -2.02 -5.88
CA TYR A 117 -8.60 -1.33 -5.73
C TYR A 117 -8.90 -1.12 -4.24
N ASP A 118 -9.63 -0.04 -3.91
CA ASP A 118 -9.87 0.35 -2.51
C ASP A 118 -10.63 -0.73 -1.73
N ASP A 119 -11.65 -1.33 -2.30
CA ASP A 119 -12.43 -2.43 -1.73
C ASP A 119 -11.57 -3.70 -1.50
N GLN A 120 -10.67 -3.98 -2.42
CA GLN A 120 -9.77 -5.13 -2.31
C GLN A 120 -8.76 -4.98 -1.17
N ILE A 121 -8.14 -3.82 -1.04
CA ILE A 121 -7.18 -3.60 0.06
C ILE A 121 -7.89 -3.50 1.41
N GLU A 122 -9.11 -2.96 1.45
CA GLU A 122 -9.95 -2.98 2.64
C GLU A 122 -10.22 -4.41 3.10
N TYR A 123 -10.63 -5.28 2.19
CA TYR A 123 -10.84 -6.69 2.48
C TYR A 123 -9.57 -7.35 3.04
N ILE A 124 -8.41 -7.14 2.39
CA ILE A 124 -7.11 -7.69 2.82
C ILE A 124 -6.75 -7.19 4.23
N VAL A 125 -6.89 -5.89 4.49
CA VAL A 125 -6.58 -5.30 5.81
C VAL A 125 -7.52 -5.85 6.89
N ASN A 126 -8.80 -5.97 6.61
CA ASN A 126 -9.77 -6.53 7.54
C ASN A 126 -9.49 -8.01 7.84
N TRP A 127 -9.10 -8.78 6.83
CA TRP A 127 -8.69 -10.17 7.01
C TRP A 127 -7.41 -10.29 7.86
N ILE A 128 -6.38 -9.46 7.60
CA ILE A 128 -5.13 -9.45 8.38
C ILE A 128 -5.41 -9.06 9.84
N ASN A 129 -6.36 -8.18 10.07
CA ASN A 129 -6.66 -7.61 11.40
C ASN A 129 -7.77 -8.35 12.16
N ALA A 130 -8.34 -9.43 11.61
CA ALA A 130 -9.54 -10.07 12.17
C ALA A 130 -9.44 -10.38 13.68
N ASP A 131 -8.26 -10.82 14.14
CA ASP A 131 -7.98 -11.14 15.54
C ASP A 131 -7.02 -10.15 16.21
N SER A 132 -6.61 -9.08 15.51
CA SER A 132 -5.58 -8.15 15.99
C SER A 132 -6.15 -7.15 16.99
N LYS A 133 -5.59 -7.14 18.21
CA LYS A 133 -5.97 -6.23 19.31
C LYS A 133 -4.91 -5.18 19.58
N LYS A 134 -3.69 -5.34 19.04
CA LYS A 134 -2.56 -4.46 19.31
C LYS A 134 -2.52 -3.31 18.34
N MET A 135 -2.67 -2.10 18.87
CA MET A 135 -2.52 -0.86 18.11
C MET A 135 -1.36 -0.03 18.65
N GLU A 136 -0.55 0.51 17.74
CA GLU A 136 0.49 1.49 18.04
C GLU A 136 0.26 2.73 17.17
N LYS A 137 -0.26 3.80 17.75
CA LYS A 137 -0.73 5.00 17.04
C LYS A 137 -1.82 4.59 16.03
N ASP A 138 -1.60 4.83 14.74
CA ASP A 138 -2.52 4.45 13.65
C ASP A 138 -2.18 3.08 13.04
N ASN A 139 -1.26 2.33 13.65
CA ASN A 139 -0.83 1.02 13.14
C ASN A 139 -1.54 -0.09 13.91
N THR A 140 -2.08 -1.05 13.19
CA THR A 140 -2.52 -2.33 13.77
C THR A 140 -1.46 -3.39 13.48
N ILE A 141 -1.00 -4.07 14.52
CA ILE A 141 -0.01 -5.16 14.39
C ILE A 141 -0.79 -6.47 14.26
N PRO A 142 -0.55 -7.28 13.21
CA PRO A 142 -1.18 -8.59 13.09
C PRO A 142 -0.90 -9.47 14.31
N GLU A 143 -1.91 -10.15 14.83
CA GLU A 143 -1.75 -11.14 15.93
C GLU A 143 -0.99 -12.37 15.42
N GLU A 144 -1.41 -12.89 14.29
CA GLU A 144 -0.76 -14.01 13.62
C GLU A 144 0.20 -13.55 12.54
N PRO A 145 1.33 -14.26 12.31
CA PRO A 145 2.26 -13.93 11.23
C PRO A 145 1.61 -14.01 9.86
N VAL A 146 1.59 -12.91 9.13
CA VAL A 146 1.12 -12.83 7.74
C VAL A 146 2.31 -12.62 6.83
N VAL A 147 2.41 -13.43 5.78
CA VAL A 147 3.50 -13.37 4.81
C VAL A 147 3.00 -12.84 3.47
N VAL A 148 3.70 -11.86 2.92
CA VAL A 148 3.56 -11.38 1.55
C VAL A 148 4.65 -12.01 0.71
N VAL A 149 4.28 -12.74 -0.33
CA VAL A 149 5.22 -13.31 -1.30
C VAL A 149 5.10 -12.55 -2.62
N VAL A 150 6.23 -12.00 -3.08
CA VAL A 150 6.36 -11.32 -4.37
C VAL A 150 7.24 -12.16 -5.28
N LEU A 151 6.70 -12.62 -6.39
CA LEU A 151 7.36 -13.50 -7.37
C LEU A 151 7.90 -12.72 -8.54
#